data_990e8ffe1facd6acead89952fc15cfd0
#
_entry.id   990e8ffe1facd6acead89952fc15cfd0
#
_cell.length_a   1.000
_cell.length_b   1.000
_cell.length_c   1.000
_cell.angle_alpha   90.00
_cell.angle_beta   90.00
_cell.angle_gamma   90.00
#
_symmetry.space_group_name_H-M   'P 1'
#
loop_
_entity.id
_entity.type
_entity.pdbx_description
1 polymer ?
#
loop_
_entity_poly.entity_id
_entity_poly.type
_entity_poly.pdbx_seq_one_letter_code
_entity_poly.pdbx_strand_id
1 'polypeptide(L)'
;MSSPTEEIKKARNTIREFLDILDKAEKQNCCLISYVKFLDSNQNDLLHEIEFGSSFLVDEKAKELKNLRKKRREVKDTIELWHPVKEYAKKHKEAKRDLKEMLRELDKTINFHMSRTYHPRTGNSPIAGKHFDSGDEEEVSKSSG
;
A
#
# COMPACT_ATOMS: atom_id res chain seq x y z
N MET A 1 -10.93 27.04 -0.85
CA MET A 1 -9.61 26.82 -0.29
C MET A 1 -9.67 25.76 0.80
N SER A 2 -8.83 24.75 0.70
CA SER A 2 -8.80 23.69 1.70
C SER A 2 -8.18 24.20 3.01
N SER A 3 -8.69 23.73 4.13
CA SER A 3 -8.07 24.00 5.42
C SER A 3 -6.73 23.25 5.52
N PRO A 4 -5.81 23.71 6.39
CA PRO A 4 -4.56 22.97 6.60
C PRO A 4 -4.81 21.53 7.04
N THR A 5 -5.84 21.28 7.84
CA THR A 5 -6.18 19.95 8.30
C THR A 5 -6.61 19.07 7.13
N GLU A 6 -7.36 19.62 6.19
CA GLU A 6 -7.79 18.84 5.01
C GLU A 6 -6.62 18.52 4.10
N GLU A 7 -5.69 19.45 3.94
CA GLU A 7 -4.52 19.22 3.10
C GLU A 7 -3.65 18.11 3.68
N ILE A 8 -3.41 18.12 4.98
CA ILE A 8 -2.58 17.09 5.60
C ILE A 8 -3.28 15.74 5.61
N LYS A 9 -4.61 15.71 5.70
CA LYS A 9 -5.37 14.46 5.58
C LYS A 9 -5.21 13.84 4.20
N LYS A 10 -5.22 14.66 3.17
CA LYS A 10 -4.98 14.19 1.80
C LYS A 10 -3.59 13.60 1.65
N ALA A 11 -2.59 14.30 2.17
CA ALA A 11 -1.21 13.81 2.14
C ALA A 11 -1.09 12.48 2.89
N ARG A 12 -1.70 12.39 4.08
CA ARG A 12 -1.73 11.16 4.85
C ARG A 12 -2.34 10.00 4.05
N ASN A 13 -3.46 10.26 3.41
CA ASN A 13 -4.15 9.22 2.62
C ASN A 13 -3.29 8.76 1.45
N THR A 14 -2.60 9.69 0.79
CA THR A 14 -1.71 9.36 -0.32
C THR A 14 -0.54 8.48 0.15
N ILE A 15 0.06 8.82 1.28
CA ILE A 15 1.15 8.03 1.85
C ILE A 15 0.65 6.65 2.24
N ARG A 16 -0.53 6.57 2.84
CA ARG A 16 -1.15 5.30 3.23
C ARG A 16 -1.41 4.43 2.02
N GLU A 17 -1.91 5.01 0.93
CA GLU A 17 -2.13 4.29 -0.31
C GLU A 17 -0.82 3.76 -0.90
N PHE A 18 0.24 4.56 -0.82
CA PHE A 18 1.55 4.14 -1.29
C PHE A 18 2.05 2.93 -0.48
N LEU A 19 1.91 2.97 0.84
CA LEU A 19 2.30 1.84 1.68
C LEU A 19 1.47 0.60 1.38
N ASP A 20 0.18 0.77 1.11
CA ASP A 20 -0.68 -0.36 0.74
C ASP A 20 -0.23 -0.98 -0.58
N ILE A 21 0.22 -0.16 -1.52
CA ILE A 21 0.77 -0.65 -2.79
C ILE A 21 2.02 -1.49 -2.55
N LEU A 22 2.92 -1.04 -1.68
CA LEU A 22 4.13 -1.79 -1.34
C LEU A 22 3.79 -3.12 -0.66
N ASP A 23 2.85 -3.11 0.27
CA ASP A 23 2.39 -4.33 0.94
C ASP A 23 1.75 -5.29 -0.05
N LYS A 24 0.93 -4.76 -0.94
CA LYS A 24 0.27 -5.56 -1.97
C LYS A 24 1.29 -6.22 -2.88
N ALA A 25 2.32 -5.48 -3.29
CA ALA A 25 3.37 -6.01 -4.17
C ALA A 25 4.05 -7.22 -3.54
N GLU A 26 4.36 -7.14 -2.25
CA GLU A 26 5.01 -8.25 -1.56
C GLU A 26 4.10 -9.46 -1.40
N LYS A 27 2.87 -9.25 -0.93
CA LYS A 27 1.93 -10.34 -0.68
C LYS A 27 1.47 -11.00 -1.97
N GLN A 28 1.15 -10.19 -2.97
CA GLN A 28 0.66 -10.66 -4.25
C GLN A 28 1.68 -11.54 -4.96
N ASN A 29 2.95 -11.22 -4.83
CA ASN A 29 4.00 -11.97 -5.51
C ASN A 29 3.99 -13.45 -5.13
N CYS A 30 3.89 -13.77 -3.85
CA CYS A 30 3.85 -15.16 -3.39
C CYS A 30 2.63 -15.89 -3.93
N CYS A 31 1.47 -15.25 -3.89
CA CYS A 31 0.22 -15.84 -4.38
C CYS A 31 0.28 -16.08 -5.88
N LEU A 32 0.82 -15.13 -6.64
CA LEU A 32 0.89 -15.26 -8.10
C LEU A 32 1.88 -16.34 -8.51
N ILE A 33 3.01 -16.44 -7.83
CA ILE A 33 3.98 -17.49 -8.11
C ILE A 33 3.36 -18.86 -7.85
N SER A 34 2.65 -19.03 -6.75
CA SER A 34 1.96 -20.28 -6.44
C SER A 34 0.90 -20.60 -7.50
N TYR A 35 0.19 -19.58 -7.94
CA TYR A 35 -0.83 -19.74 -8.98
C TYR A 35 -0.22 -20.18 -10.32
N VAL A 36 0.93 -19.62 -10.70
CA VAL A 36 1.64 -20.05 -11.92
C VAL A 36 2.00 -21.54 -11.83
N LYS A 37 2.49 -21.97 -10.66
CA LYS A 37 2.82 -23.39 -10.46
C LYS A 37 1.58 -24.28 -10.60
N PHE A 38 0.46 -23.82 -10.07
CA PHE A 38 -0.81 -24.53 -10.20
C PHE A 38 -1.22 -24.63 -11.67
N LEU A 39 -1.10 -23.52 -12.43
CA LEU A 39 -1.42 -23.50 -13.85
C LEU A 39 -0.47 -24.38 -14.65
N ASP A 40 0.81 -24.42 -14.29
CA ASP A 40 1.79 -25.30 -14.94
C ASP A 40 1.42 -26.77 -14.75
N SER A 41 1.00 -27.13 -13.54
CA SER A 41 0.56 -28.49 -13.24
C SER A 41 -0.67 -28.85 -14.06
N ASN A 42 -1.64 -27.97 -14.13
CA ASN A 42 -2.85 -28.18 -14.92
C ASN A 42 -2.53 -28.30 -16.41
N GLN A 43 -1.59 -27.51 -16.89
CA GLN A 43 -1.15 -27.57 -18.28
C GLN A 43 -0.55 -28.97 -18.61
N ASN A 44 0.28 -29.47 -17.72
CA ASN A 44 0.87 -30.77 -17.89
C ASN A 44 -0.20 -31.87 -17.90
N ASP A 45 -1.19 -31.76 -17.01
CA ASP A 45 -2.30 -32.72 -16.97
C ASP A 45 -3.11 -32.69 -18.26
N LEU A 46 -3.42 -31.49 -18.77
CA LEU A 46 -4.15 -31.36 -20.03
C LEU A 46 -3.37 -31.90 -21.22
N LEU A 47 -2.06 -31.65 -21.26
CA LEU A 47 -1.21 -32.19 -22.31
C LEU A 47 -1.20 -33.71 -22.28
N HIS A 48 -1.14 -34.29 -21.09
CA HIS A 48 -1.18 -35.71 -20.90
C HIS A 48 -2.52 -36.31 -21.37
N GLU A 49 -3.62 -35.66 -21.03
CA GLU A 49 -4.96 -36.09 -21.45
C GLU A 49 -5.13 -36.01 -22.96
N ILE A 50 -4.58 -34.97 -23.58
CA ILE A 50 -4.62 -34.82 -25.05
C ILE A 50 -3.83 -35.94 -25.73
N GLU A 51 -2.66 -36.25 -25.16
CA GLU A 51 -1.77 -37.27 -25.75
C GLU A 51 -2.30 -38.70 -25.58
N PHE A 52 -2.84 -39.02 -24.41
CA PHE A 52 -3.22 -40.38 -24.07
C PHE A 52 -4.71 -40.62 -23.93
N GLY A 53 -5.52 -39.54 -24.06
CA GLY A 53 -6.95 -39.63 -23.89
C GLY A 53 -7.68 -40.01 -25.18
N SER A 54 -9.01 -40.08 -25.06
CA SER A 54 -9.88 -40.35 -26.19
C SER A 54 -9.85 -39.19 -27.18
N SER A 55 -9.76 -39.51 -28.48
CA SER A 55 -9.79 -38.51 -29.54
C SER A 55 -11.09 -37.68 -29.53
N PHE A 56 -12.15 -38.24 -28.95
CA PHE A 56 -13.44 -37.57 -28.85
C PHE A 56 -13.38 -36.27 -28.08
N LEU A 57 -12.51 -36.19 -27.06
CA LEU A 57 -12.41 -35.03 -26.16
C LEU A 57 -11.24 -34.09 -26.50
N VAL A 58 -10.46 -34.43 -27.54
CA VAL A 58 -9.25 -33.66 -27.87
C VAL A 58 -9.55 -32.19 -28.16
N ASP A 59 -10.61 -31.89 -28.90
CA ASP A 59 -10.94 -30.53 -29.27
C ASP A 59 -11.31 -29.69 -28.05
N GLU A 60 -12.06 -30.22 -27.10
CA GLU A 60 -12.40 -29.55 -25.88
C GLU A 60 -11.18 -29.32 -25.00
N LYS A 61 -10.33 -30.34 -24.87
CA LYS A 61 -9.11 -30.24 -24.09
C LYS A 61 -8.14 -29.24 -24.72
N ALA A 62 -8.09 -29.16 -26.05
CA ALA A 62 -7.27 -28.17 -26.74
C ALA A 62 -7.74 -26.75 -26.45
N LYS A 63 -9.06 -26.53 -26.37
CA LYS A 63 -9.61 -25.22 -26.01
C LYS A 63 -9.26 -24.85 -24.55
N GLU A 64 -9.39 -25.82 -23.65
CA GLU A 64 -9.01 -25.63 -22.25
C GLU A 64 -7.54 -25.27 -22.15
N LEU A 65 -6.68 -25.96 -22.90
CA LEU A 65 -5.25 -25.68 -22.90
C LEU A 65 -4.95 -24.27 -23.40
N LYS A 66 -5.63 -23.85 -24.45
CA LYS A 66 -5.46 -22.49 -24.99
C LYS A 66 -5.84 -21.44 -23.97
N ASN A 67 -6.98 -21.62 -23.30
CA ASN A 67 -7.44 -20.71 -22.26
C ASN A 67 -6.50 -20.68 -21.07
N LEU A 68 -6.00 -21.85 -20.68
CA LEU A 68 -5.08 -21.96 -19.56
C LEU A 68 -3.75 -21.26 -19.87
N ARG A 69 -3.24 -21.43 -21.08
CA ARG A 69 -2.00 -20.75 -21.52
C ARG A 69 -2.16 -19.23 -21.53
N LYS A 70 -3.33 -18.76 -21.96
CA LYS A 70 -3.63 -17.34 -21.95
C LYS A 70 -3.65 -16.82 -20.51
N LYS A 71 -4.31 -17.54 -19.60
CA LYS A 71 -4.37 -17.17 -18.20
C LYS A 71 -2.98 -17.16 -17.57
N ARG A 72 -2.18 -18.18 -17.88
CA ARG A 72 -0.81 -18.29 -17.39
C ARG A 72 0.02 -17.08 -17.82
N ARG A 73 -0.11 -16.66 -19.07
CA ARG A 73 0.60 -15.49 -19.59
C ARG A 73 0.19 -14.23 -18.84
N GLU A 74 -1.12 -14.04 -18.64
CA GLU A 74 -1.64 -12.88 -17.92
C GLU A 74 -1.07 -12.81 -16.50
N VAL A 75 -1.01 -13.95 -15.82
CA VAL A 75 -0.46 -13.99 -14.47
C VAL A 75 1.04 -13.69 -14.46
N LYS A 76 1.78 -14.25 -15.42
CA LYS A 76 3.21 -13.97 -15.53
C LYS A 76 3.48 -12.49 -15.86
N ASP A 77 2.66 -11.92 -16.74
CA ASP A 77 2.77 -10.50 -17.06
C ASP A 77 2.52 -9.64 -15.81
N THR A 78 1.55 -10.03 -14.99
CA THR A 78 1.25 -9.33 -13.75
C THR A 78 2.45 -9.38 -12.81
N ILE A 79 3.07 -10.55 -12.66
CA ILE A 79 4.27 -10.71 -11.83
C ILE A 79 5.39 -9.78 -12.34
N GLU A 80 5.58 -9.78 -13.64
CA GLU A 80 6.64 -9.00 -14.28
C GLU A 80 6.42 -7.49 -14.11
N LEU A 81 5.16 -7.04 -14.30
CA LEU A 81 4.82 -5.63 -14.16
C LEU A 81 4.97 -5.13 -12.73
N TRP A 82 4.67 -5.96 -11.75
CA TRP A 82 4.78 -5.58 -10.34
C TRP A 82 6.18 -5.79 -9.77
N HIS A 83 7.06 -6.42 -10.52
CA HIS A 83 8.40 -6.75 -10.04
C HIS A 83 9.19 -5.54 -9.52
N PRO A 84 9.24 -4.39 -10.22
CA PRO A 84 9.99 -3.24 -9.71
C PRO A 84 9.46 -2.74 -8.37
N VAL A 85 8.14 -2.74 -8.19
CA VAL A 85 7.52 -2.29 -6.92
C VAL A 85 7.87 -3.26 -5.80
N LYS A 86 7.78 -4.56 -6.08
CA LYS A 86 8.12 -5.60 -5.12
C LYS A 86 9.59 -5.50 -4.70
N GLU A 87 10.50 -5.28 -5.67
CA GLU A 87 11.92 -5.16 -5.37
C GLU A 87 12.22 -3.92 -4.54
N TYR A 88 11.55 -2.82 -4.84
CA TYR A 88 11.68 -1.61 -4.03
C TYR A 88 11.25 -1.88 -2.58
N ALA A 89 10.07 -2.49 -2.41
CA ALA A 89 9.54 -2.79 -1.08
C ALA A 89 10.50 -3.70 -0.29
N LYS A 90 11.09 -4.67 -0.97
CA LYS A 90 12.03 -5.61 -0.34
C LYS A 90 13.31 -4.92 0.09
N LYS A 91 13.84 -4.02 -0.74
CA LYS A 91 15.10 -3.31 -0.46
C LYS A 91 14.95 -2.24 0.60
N HIS A 92 13.78 -1.65 0.72
CA HIS A 92 13.56 -0.47 1.55
C HIS A 92 12.59 -0.74 2.71
N LYS A 93 12.81 -1.86 3.39
CA LYS A 93 11.97 -2.24 4.54
C LYS A 93 12.06 -1.23 5.67
N GLU A 94 13.23 -0.65 5.88
CA GLU A 94 13.40 0.36 6.91
C GLU A 94 12.67 1.65 6.57
N ALA A 95 12.78 2.09 5.32
CA ALA A 95 12.06 3.27 4.84
C ALA A 95 10.56 3.09 4.99
N LYS A 96 10.07 1.89 4.67
CA LYS A 96 8.67 1.55 4.82
C LYS A 96 8.22 1.62 6.28
N ARG A 97 9.05 1.13 7.19
CA ARG A 97 8.79 1.19 8.63
C ARG A 97 8.76 2.64 9.10
N ASP A 98 9.71 3.44 8.62
CA ASP A 98 9.79 4.86 8.97
C ASP A 98 8.55 5.61 8.49
N LEU A 99 8.05 5.29 7.30
CA LEU A 99 6.82 5.89 6.78
C LEU A 99 5.62 5.52 7.63
N LYS A 100 5.53 4.27 8.08
CA LYS A 100 4.46 3.81 8.97
C LYS A 100 4.52 4.54 10.31
N GLU A 101 5.71 4.73 10.83
CA GLU A 101 5.93 5.48 12.05
C GLU A 101 5.47 6.93 11.89
N MET A 102 5.86 7.56 10.79
CA MET A 102 5.45 8.92 10.47
C MET A 102 3.92 9.01 10.38
N LEU A 103 3.27 8.02 9.77
CA LEU A 103 1.82 8.01 9.67
C LEU A 103 1.15 7.94 11.03
N ARG A 104 1.71 7.16 11.96
CA ARG A 104 1.18 7.08 13.32
C ARG A 104 1.27 8.44 14.02
N GLU A 105 2.42 9.10 13.88
CA GLU A 105 2.60 10.44 14.46
C GLU A 105 1.67 11.45 13.80
N LEU A 106 1.50 11.35 12.50
CA LEU A 106 0.62 12.24 11.75
C LEU A 106 -0.84 12.04 12.18
N ASP A 107 -1.28 10.80 12.35
CA ASP A 107 -2.63 10.51 12.84
C ASP A 107 -2.86 11.09 14.23
N LYS A 108 -1.88 10.96 15.11
CA LYS A 108 -1.97 11.56 16.45
C LYS A 108 -2.12 13.07 16.38
N THR A 109 -1.32 13.69 15.52
CA THR A 109 -1.34 15.14 15.35
C THR A 109 -2.68 15.61 14.78
N ILE A 110 -3.18 14.91 13.78
CA ILE A 110 -4.48 15.24 13.18
C ILE A 110 -5.59 15.10 14.21
N ASN A 111 -5.59 13.99 14.95
CA ASN A 111 -6.61 13.72 15.96
C ASN A 111 -6.56 14.77 17.07
N PHE A 112 -5.37 15.16 17.48
CA PHE A 112 -5.21 16.23 18.48
C PHE A 112 -5.85 17.52 17.99
N HIS A 113 -5.56 17.92 16.75
CA HIS A 113 -6.10 19.15 16.20
C HIS A 113 -7.61 19.09 16.00
N MET A 114 -8.14 17.94 15.64
CA MET A 114 -9.57 17.77 15.42
C MET A 114 -10.37 17.76 16.72
N SER A 115 -9.78 17.22 17.79
CA SER A 115 -10.45 17.17 19.08
C SER A 115 -10.27 18.43 19.89
N ARG A 116 -9.42 19.32 19.42
CA ARG A 116 -9.06 20.53 20.13
C ARG A 116 -10.19 21.54 20.04
N THR A 117 -10.67 21.97 21.21
CA THR A 117 -11.70 23.01 21.27
C THR A 117 -11.03 24.37 21.27
N TYR A 118 -11.43 25.21 20.33
CA TYR A 118 -10.92 26.57 20.27
C TYR A 118 -11.69 27.46 21.26
N HIS A 119 -10.96 28.11 22.12
CA HIS A 119 -11.53 29.10 23.00
C HIS A 119 -10.95 30.47 22.64
N PRO A 120 -11.79 31.46 22.38
CA PRO A 120 -11.27 32.80 22.11
C PRO A 120 -10.38 33.26 23.28
N ARG A 121 -9.23 33.76 22.92
CA ARG A 121 -8.29 34.20 23.93
C ARG A 121 -8.66 35.56 24.46
N THR A 122 -8.76 35.68 25.78
CA THR A 122 -8.85 36.99 26.41
C THR A 122 -7.46 37.61 26.39
N GLY A 123 -7.37 38.92 26.59
CA GLY A 123 -6.08 39.60 26.52
C GLY A 123 -5.05 39.11 27.52
N ASN A 124 -5.49 38.42 28.56
CA ASN A 124 -4.61 37.94 29.61
C ASN A 124 -4.24 36.47 29.49
N SER A 125 -4.76 35.78 28.51
CA SER A 125 -4.49 34.35 28.38
C SER A 125 -3.07 34.12 27.92
N PRO A 126 -2.30 33.27 28.60
CA PRO A 126 -0.98 32.90 28.11
C PRO A 126 -1.11 31.99 26.89
N ILE A 127 -0.09 32.00 26.05
CA ILE A 127 -0.03 31.06 24.94
C ILE A 127 0.35 29.72 25.54
N ALA A 128 -0.54 28.80 25.46
CA ALA A 128 -0.26 27.44 25.88
C ALA A 128 0.68 26.80 24.87
N GLY A 129 1.74 26.41 25.39
CA GLY A 129 2.78 25.96 24.60
C GLY A 129 2.80 24.88 23.69
N LYS A 130 3.09 25.31 23.87
CA LYS A 130 3.33 24.84 23.26
C LYS A 130 3.69 23.93 22.79
N HIS A 131 3.89 24.09 22.25
CA HIS A 131 4.00 23.33 21.57
C HIS A 131 4.56 23.25 20.69
N PHE A 132 5.01 23.84 20.30
CA PHE A 132 5.36 23.96 19.28
C PHE A 132 6.33 24.12 19.12
N ASP A 133 6.54 24.16 19.67
CA ASP A 133 6.93 24.24 19.68
C ASP A 133 7.58 24.34 19.53
N SER A 134 7.95 24.33 19.81
CA SER A 134 8.07 24.32 19.97
C SER A 134 8.51 24.69 19.86
N GLY A 135 8.75 24.91 20.06
CA GLY A 135 8.64 25.25 20.32
C GLY A 135 8.95 25.98 20.31
N ASP A 136 9.03 26.24 20.47
CA ASP A 136 8.77 26.86 20.75
C ASP A 136 8.98 27.57 20.89
N GLU A 137 9.18 27.84 21.14
CA GLU A 137 8.80 28.43 21.59
C GLU A 137 9.24 29.01 21.88
N GLU A 138 9.79 29.25 22.08
CA GLU A 138 9.60 29.73 22.60
C GLU A 138 9.80 30.33 22.57
N GLU A 139 10.01 30.65 22.62
CA GLU A 139 9.52 31.17 22.90
C GLU A 139 9.36 31.69 22.93
N VAL A 140 9.40 31.83 22.89
CA VAL A 140 8.58 32.25 23.25
C VAL A 140 8.65 32.64 23.63
N SER A 141 8.85 32.63 23.97
CA SER A 141 8.41 32.96 24.57
C SER A 141 8.90 33.45 25.00
N LYS A 142 9.09 33.56 25.29
CA LYS A 142 8.98 34.12 25.83
C LYS A 142 8.88 34.89 26.03
N SER A 143 8.86 35.16 26.10
CA SER A 143 8.25 35.83 26.22
C SER A 143 7.69 36.23 26.43
N SER A 144 7.75 36.36 26.72
CA SER A 144 6.95 36.69 27.01
C SER A 144 6.24 36.66 27.34
N GLY A 145 6.45 36.35 27.30
CA GLY A 145 5.52 36.31 27.76
C GLY A 145 4.92 36.27 28.12
#